data_8326c1513effa8e1960b3837796768df
#
_entry.id   8326c1513effa8e1960b3837796768df
#
_cell.length_a   1.000
_cell.length_b   1.000
_cell.length_c   1.000
_cell.angle_alpha   90.00
_cell.angle_beta   90.00
_cell.angle_gamma   90.00
#
_symmetry.space_group_name_H-M   'P 1'
#
loop_
_entity.id
_entity.type
_entity.pdbx_description
1 polymer ?
#
loop_
_entity_poly.entity_id
_entity_poly.type
_entity_poly.pdbx_seq_one_letter_code
_entity_poly.pdbx_strand_id
1 'polypeptide(L)' 'MQKLIIAIVSNEDSTAASRALTKGGFSVTRLATTGGFLLSGNTTMLVGTDADRVDEAIHIIGENSCIC' A
#
# COMPACT_ATOMS: atom_id res chain seq x y z
N MET A 1 -1.47 19.07 -4.13
CA MET A 1 -2.77 18.36 -4.13
C MET A 1 -2.59 16.96 -3.62
N GLN A 2 -3.39 16.57 -2.67
CA GLN A 2 -3.28 15.23 -2.07
C GLN A 2 -3.97 14.18 -2.92
N LYS A 3 -3.34 13.02 -3.01
CA LYS A 3 -3.88 11.87 -3.73
C LYS A 3 -3.96 10.67 -2.81
N LEU A 4 -4.88 9.79 -3.09
CA LEU A 4 -5.06 8.55 -2.33
C LEU A 4 -4.79 7.37 -3.26
N ILE A 5 -3.89 6.51 -2.83
CA ILE A 5 -3.56 5.29 -3.55
C ILE A 5 -4.19 4.12 -2.79
N ILE A 6 -4.93 3.30 -3.51
CA ILE A 6 -5.50 2.07 -2.95
C ILE A 6 -4.72 0.91 -3.52
N ALA A 7 -4.04 0.17 -2.65
CA ALA A 7 -3.21 -0.97 -3.06
C ALA A 7 -3.68 -2.23 -2.36
N ILE A 8 -3.82 -3.30 -3.12
CA ILE A 8 -4.16 -4.61 -2.58
C ILE A 8 -2.95 -5.53 -2.76
N VAL A 9 -2.38 -5.96 -1.64
CA VAL A 9 -1.16 -6.77 -1.64
C VAL A 9 -1.35 -7.96 -0.68
N SER A 10 -0.47 -8.94 -0.77
CA SER A 10 -0.52 -10.05 0.18
C SER A 10 -0.19 -9.54 1.59
N ASN A 11 -0.65 -10.28 2.61
CA ASN A 11 -0.40 -9.89 4.00
C ASN A 11 1.09 -9.76 4.30
N GLU A 12 1.91 -10.63 3.73
CA GLU A 12 3.35 -10.59 3.93
C GLU A 12 3.94 -9.34 3.29
N ASP A 13 3.55 -9.07 2.06
CA ASP A 13 4.06 -7.92 1.33
C ASP A 13 3.57 -6.60 1.93
N SER A 14 2.38 -6.60 2.53
CA SER A 14 1.83 -5.37 3.12
C SER A 14 2.71 -4.84 4.24
N THR A 15 3.30 -5.72 5.04
CA THR A 15 4.19 -5.30 6.13
C THR A 15 5.43 -4.61 5.57
N ALA A 16 6.08 -5.23 4.59
CA ALA A 16 7.26 -4.65 3.97
C ALA A 16 6.94 -3.33 3.26
N ALA A 17 5.86 -3.31 2.48
CA ALA A 17 5.46 -2.13 1.74
C ALA A 17 5.10 -0.98 2.68
N SER A 18 4.35 -1.26 3.76
CA SER A 18 3.96 -0.19 4.68
C SER A 18 5.16 0.39 5.41
N ARG A 19 6.15 -0.43 5.76
CA ARG A 19 7.38 0.05 6.37
C ARG A 19 8.16 0.95 5.43
N ALA A 20 8.31 0.52 4.18
CA ALA A 20 9.04 1.29 3.19
C ALA A 20 8.35 2.63 2.91
N LEU A 21 7.03 2.63 2.82
CA LEU A 21 6.26 3.85 2.60
C LEU A 21 6.37 4.81 3.79
N THR A 22 6.26 4.27 5.00
CA THR A 22 6.41 5.09 6.21
C THR A 22 7.80 5.72 6.28
N LYS A 23 8.82 4.96 5.93
CA LYS A 23 10.19 5.46 5.88
C LYS A 23 10.34 6.59 4.85
N GLY A 24 9.60 6.50 3.76
CA GLY A 24 9.61 7.53 2.72
C GLY A 24 8.77 8.77 3.07
N GLY A 25 8.12 8.77 4.23
CA GLY A 25 7.31 9.91 4.65
C GLY A 25 5.86 9.87 4.19
N PHE A 26 5.41 8.73 3.71
CA PHE A 26 4.02 8.56 3.27
C PHE A 26 3.12 8.13 4.41
N SER A 27 1.85 8.52 4.33
CA SER A 27 0.84 8.09 5.29
C SER A 27 0.21 6.79 4.80
N VAL A 28 0.26 5.75 5.63
CA VAL A 28 -0.25 4.42 5.24
C VAL A 28 -1.27 3.94 6.26
N THR A 29 -2.42 3.51 5.76
CA THR A 29 -3.46 2.89 6.58
C THR A 29 -3.76 1.51 5.99
N ARG A 30 -3.71 0.50 6.83
CA ARG A 30 -4.09 -0.86 6.41
C ARG A 30 -5.51 -1.13 6.88
N LEU A 31 -6.32 -1.63 5.97
CA LEU A 31 -7.69 -2.00 6.27
C LEU A 31 -7.78 -3.49 6.60
N ALA A 32 -8.34 -3.79 7.76
CA ALA A 32 -8.66 -5.17 8.09
C ALA A 32 -9.95 -5.53 7.37
N THR A 33 -9.86 -6.42 6.40
CA THR A 33 -11.03 -6.86 5.67
C THR A 33 -11.51 -8.18 6.24
N THR A 34 -12.70 -8.16 6.80
CA THR A 34 -13.39 -9.37 7.25
C THR A 34 -14.62 -9.54 6.38
N GLY A 35 -15.06 -10.75 6.21
CA GLY A 35 -16.32 -11.01 5.52
C GLY A 35 -16.24 -11.37 4.06
N GLY A 36 -15.10 -11.81 3.57
CA GLY A 36 -15.01 -12.38 2.22
C GLY A 36 -14.99 -11.37 1.08
N PHE A 37 -14.88 -10.11 1.38
CA PHE A 37 -14.78 -9.09 0.34
C PHE A 37 -13.46 -9.19 -0.42
N LEU A 38 -12.40 -9.59 0.27
CA LEU A 38 -11.10 -9.87 -0.34
C LEU A 38 -10.74 -11.32 -0.09
N LEU A 39 -9.96 -11.89 -0.99
CA LEU A 39 -9.43 -13.24 -0.80
C LEU A 39 -8.57 -13.25 0.47
N SER A 40 -8.65 -14.36 1.21
CA SER A 40 -7.84 -14.50 2.41
C SER A 40 -6.36 -14.39 2.06
N GLY A 41 -5.59 -13.76 2.93
CA GLY A 41 -4.17 -13.54 2.71
C GLY A 41 -3.82 -12.22 2.05
N ASN A 42 -4.80 -11.40 1.69
CA ASN A 42 -4.57 -10.09 1.08
C ASN A 42 -4.92 -8.96 2.04
N THR A 43 -4.26 -7.84 1.87
CA THR A 43 -4.49 -6.64 2.68
C THR A 43 -4.69 -5.45 1.76
N THR A 44 -5.68 -4.63 2.05
CA THR A 44 -5.88 -3.37 1.35
C THR A 44 -5.16 -2.26 2.11
N MET A 45 -4.33 -1.50 1.41
CA MET A 45 -3.62 -0.36 1.98
C MET A 45 -4.09 0.93 1.33
N LEU A 46 -4.29 1.95 2.15
CA LEU A 46 -4.58 3.30 1.69
C LEU A 46 -3.34 4.15 1.94
N VAL A 47 -2.81 4.73 0.88
CA VAL A 47 -1.60 5.55 0.97
C VAL A 47 -1.94 6.98 0.58
N GLY A 48 -1.77 7.90 1.52
CA GLY A 48 -1.96 9.33 1.25
C GLY A 48 -0.64 9.98 0.85
N THR A 49 -0.63 10.70 -0.25
CA THR A 49 0.57 11.35 -0.75
C THR A 49 0.22 12.57 -1.58
N ASP A 50 1.20 13.43 -1.82
CA ASP A 50 1.06 14.52 -2.75
C ASP A 50 1.12 14.02 -4.19
N ALA A 51 0.45 14.72 -5.09
CA ALA A 51 0.42 14.34 -6.50
C ALA A 51 1.83 14.20 -7.08
N ASP A 52 2.77 15.01 -6.62
CA ASP A 52 4.16 14.98 -7.11
C ASP A 52 4.91 13.72 -6.70
N ARG A 53 4.44 13.02 -5.66
CA ARG A 53 5.10 11.85 -5.11
C ARG A 53 4.36 10.55 -5.36
N VAL A 54 3.30 10.60 -6.15
CA VAL A 54 2.50 9.40 -6.45
C VAL A 54 3.36 8.32 -7.11
N ASP A 55 4.17 8.70 -8.08
CA ASP A 55 5.04 7.74 -8.78
C ASP A 55 6.05 7.11 -7.84
N GLU A 56 6.58 7.87 -6.90
CA GLU A 56 7.51 7.36 -5.90
C GLU A 56 6.82 6.33 -5.00
N ALA A 57 5.61 6.63 -4.54
CA ALA A 57 4.85 5.69 -3.71
C ALA A 57 4.55 4.40 -4.46
N ILE A 58 4.13 4.51 -5.71
CA ILE A 58 3.84 3.32 -6.53
C ILE A 58 5.10 2.50 -6.73
N HIS A 59 6.24 3.14 -6.96
CA HIS A 59 7.50 2.45 -7.11
C HIS A 59 7.88 1.67 -5.85
N ILE A 60 7.71 2.27 -4.68
CA ILE A 60 7.99 1.61 -3.40
C ILE A 60 7.08 0.38 -3.22
N ILE A 61 5.80 0.53 -3.52
CA ILE A 61 4.86 -0.59 -3.43
C ILE A 61 5.30 -1.73 -4.37
N GLY A 62 5.68 -1.38 -5.59
CA GLY A 62 6.12 -2.37 -6.57
C GLY A 62 7.38 -3.10 -6.17
N GLU A 63 8.32 -2.43 -5.53
CA GLU A 63 9.56 -3.05 -5.07
C GLU A 63 9.33 -4.04 -3.92
N ASN A 64 8.31 -3.81 -3.11
CA ASN A 64 8.03 -4.62 -1.93
C ASN A 64 6.88 -5.60 -2.12
N SER A 65 6.35 -5.69 -3.33
CA SER A 65 5.23 -6.56 -3.65
C SER A 65 5.57 -7.36 -4.89
N CYS A 66 5.13 -8.61 -4.92
CA CYS A 66 5.27 -9.43 -6.12
C CYS A 66 4.15 -9.05 -7.09
N ILE A 67 4.43 -8.12 -7.98
CA ILE A 67 3.49 -7.74 -9.02
C ILE A 67 3.86 -8.51 -10.28
N CYS A 68 2.98 -9.38 -10.67
CA CYS A 68 3.18 -10.15 -11.89
C CYS A 68 2.46 -9.50 -13.05
#